data_e313ec74f93b032c6b898597c8045200
#
_entry.id   e313ec74f93b032c6b898597c8045200
#
_cell.length_a   1.000
_cell.length_b   1.000
_cell.length_c   1.000
_cell.angle_alpha   90.00
_cell.angle_beta   90.00
_cell.angle_gamma   90.00
#
_symmetry.space_group_name_H-M   'P 1'
#
loop_
_entity.id
_entity.type
_entity.pdbx_description
1 polymer ?
#
loop_
_entity_poly.entity_id
_entity_poly.type
_entity_poly.pdbx_seq_one_letter_code
_entity_poly.pdbx_strand_id
1 'polypeptide(L)'
;LILAFALTGPYENGRFTEKTRNYTVWLTTSENGGRSWSEPRRLDISPLRCGSPFGRIVRLPDGTLLMNVYGWSPGGRDYASYVFRSRDNGLTWGEPSLIAEGFNETALLVLPDGRVLAFLRDGLGTHQSVSTDGGYTWSKPREILGRGFHPADAILLQDGSILLTTGHRLEPFGVFATVSRDMGKSWEVDKGVLLEWNSLDADCG
;
A
#
# COMPACT_ATOMS: atom_id res chain seq x y z
N LEU A 1 10.86 -11.12 11.26
CA LEU A 1 9.82 -10.77 10.30
C LEU A 1 8.63 -10.15 11.02
N ILE A 2 7.91 -9.25 10.34
CA ILE A 2 6.66 -8.66 10.82
C ILE A 2 5.62 -8.90 9.73
N LEU A 3 4.46 -9.43 10.10
CA LEU A 3 3.31 -9.62 9.22
C LEU A 3 2.15 -8.78 9.74
N ALA A 4 1.65 -7.87 8.91
CA ALA A 4 0.42 -7.15 9.13
C ALA A 4 -0.70 -7.74 8.26
N PHE A 5 -1.88 -7.93 8.82
CA PHE A 5 -3.02 -8.48 8.10
C PHE A 5 -4.33 -7.91 8.62
N ALA A 6 -5.36 -7.96 7.81
CA ALA A 6 -6.70 -7.59 8.21
C ALA A 6 -7.54 -8.83 8.50
N LEU A 7 -8.33 -8.76 9.57
CA LEU A 7 -9.47 -9.64 9.75
C LEU A 7 -10.72 -8.90 9.28
N THR A 8 -11.40 -9.51 8.31
CA THR A 8 -12.67 -9.00 7.80
C THR A 8 -13.81 -9.41 8.72
N GLY A 9 -14.86 -8.61 8.78
CA GLY A 9 -16.05 -8.88 9.57
C GLY A 9 -16.79 -10.14 9.12
N PRO A 10 -17.85 -10.54 9.85
CA PRO A 10 -18.45 -11.85 9.72
C PRO A 10 -19.05 -12.08 8.34
N TYR A 11 -18.84 -13.30 7.86
CA TYR A 11 -19.63 -13.85 6.76
C TYR A 11 -20.98 -14.29 7.34
N GLU A 12 -22.07 -13.70 6.89
CA GLU A 12 -23.43 -14.20 7.20
C GLU A 12 -23.81 -15.24 6.15
N ASN A 13 -24.09 -16.46 6.61
CA ASN A 13 -24.47 -17.59 5.75
C ASN A 13 -23.49 -17.88 4.61
N GLY A 14 -22.17 -17.75 4.87
CA GLY A 14 -21.13 -17.99 3.88
C GLY A 14 -21.00 -16.90 2.82
N ARG A 15 -21.69 -15.77 2.95
CA ARG A 15 -21.60 -14.62 2.06
C ARG A 15 -21.01 -13.43 2.81
N PHE A 16 -20.06 -12.75 2.17
CA PHE A 16 -19.54 -11.47 2.65
C PHE A 16 -20.68 -10.45 2.68
N THR A 17 -20.90 -9.81 3.83
CA THR A 17 -21.91 -8.76 3.94
C THR A 17 -21.22 -7.40 4.06
N GLU A 18 -21.56 -6.49 3.15
CA GLU A 18 -21.06 -5.11 3.21
C GLU A 18 -21.63 -4.33 4.41
N LYS A 19 -22.72 -4.78 4.99
CA LYS A 19 -23.44 -4.11 6.09
C LYS A 19 -22.62 -3.99 7.37
N THR A 20 -21.62 -4.85 7.55
CA THR A 20 -20.77 -4.90 8.74
C THR A 20 -19.28 -4.85 8.39
N ARG A 21 -18.87 -3.97 7.46
CA ARG A 21 -17.46 -3.74 7.18
C ARG A 21 -16.74 -3.32 8.46
N ASN A 22 -16.18 -4.29 9.15
CA ASN A 22 -15.41 -4.11 10.36
C ASN A 22 -14.04 -4.78 10.18
N TYR A 23 -13.21 -4.15 9.36
CA TYR A 23 -11.83 -4.60 9.18
C TYR A 23 -11.01 -4.15 10.38
N THR A 24 -10.37 -5.10 11.03
CA THR A 24 -9.42 -4.85 12.11
C THR A 24 -8.03 -5.26 11.67
N VAL A 25 -7.04 -4.45 11.97
CA VAL A 25 -5.64 -4.72 11.61
C VAL A 25 -4.95 -5.44 12.77
N TRP A 26 -4.22 -6.48 12.42
CA TRP A 26 -3.49 -7.33 13.34
C TRP A 26 -2.04 -7.47 12.91
N LEU A 27 -1.18 -7.71 13.87
CA LEU A 27 0.25 -7.89 13.69
C LEU A 27 0.71 -9.18 14.37
N THR A 28 1.61 -9.88 13.72
CA THR A 28 2.35 -10.99 14.31
C THR A 28 3.82 -10.90 13.91
N THR A 29 4.71 -11.46 14.71
CA THR A 29 6.16 -11.40 14.49
C THR A 29 6.77 -12.80 14.49
N SER A 30 7.85 -12.96 13.74
CA SER A 30 8.66 -14.18 13.72
C SER A 30 10.14 -13.83 13.89
N GLU A 31 10.82 -14.53 14.80
CA GLU A 31 12.25 -14.39 15.07
C GLU A 31 13.10 -15.46 14.37
N ASN A 32 12.45 -16.45 13.74
CA ASN A 32 13.12 -17.61 13.18
C ASN A 32 12.87 -17.80 11.66
N GLY A 33 12.73 -16.69 10.94
CA GLY A 33 12.55 -16.71 9.48
C GLY A 33 11.18 -17.19 9.01
N GLY A 34 10.14 -17.02 9.83
CA GLY A 34 8.75 -17.37 9.50
C GLY A 34 8.37 -18.80 9.85
N ARG A 35 9.23 -19.56 10.56
CA ARG A 35 8.94 -20.93 10.97
C ARG A 35 7.91 -21.03 12.08
N SER A 36 7.90 -20.03 12.96
CA SER A 36 6.86 -19.84 13.97
C SER A 36 6.57 -18.36 14.13
N TRP A 37 5.38 -18.06 14.61
CA TRP A 37 4.86 -16.70 14.74
C TRP A 37 4.33 -16.50 16.17
N SER A 38 4.43 -15.26 16.67
CA SER A 38 3.84 -14.87 17.94
C SER A 38 2.31 -14.90 17.86
N GLU A 39 1.65 -14.89 19.03
CA GLU A 39 0.22 -14.62 19.06
C GLU A 39 -0.07 -13.28 18.38
N PRO A 40 -1.07 -13.22 17.48
CA PRO A 40 -1.45 -11.99 16.83
C PRO A 40 -1.96 -10.95 17.85
N ARG A 41 -1.56 -9.71 17.66
CA ARG A 41 -2.08 -8.59 18.45
C ARG A 41 -2.78 -7.57 17.57
N ARG A 42 -3.91 -7.07 18.06
CA ARG A 42 -4.67 -6.03 17.36
C ARG A 42 -3.92 -4.71 17.42
N LEU A 43 -3.90 -4.01 16.27
CA LEU A 43 -3.37 -2.65 16.17
C LEU A 43 -4.49 -1.63 16.38
N ASP A 44 -4.21 -0.58 17.15
CA ASP A 44 -5.03 0.64 17.12
C ASP A 44 -4.69 1.43 15.84
N ILE A 45 -5.69 1.58 15.00
CA ILE A 45 -5.57 2.28 13.72
C ILE A 45 -6.27 3.64 13.72
N SER A 46 -6.54 4.21 14.93
CA SER A 46 -7.08 5.56 15.01
C SER A 46 -6.20 6.55 14.20
N PRO A 47 -6.80 7.47 13.40
CA PRO A 47 -8.20 7.86 13.38
C PRO A 47 -9.12 7.01 12.47
N LEU A 48 -8.62 5.98 11.80
CA LEU A 48 -9.45 5.13 10.97
C LEU A 48 -10.44 4.31 11.82
N ARG A 49 -11.69 4.22 11.39
CA ARG A 49 -12.72 3.42 12.05
C ARG A 49 -12.53 1.92 11.82
N CYS A 50 -12.18 1.56 10.61
CA CYS A 50 -11.78 0.22 10.19
C CYS A 50 -10.80 0.34 9.01
N GLY A 51 -9.97 -0.66 8.81
CA GLY A 51 -8.96 -0.58 7.75
C GLY A 51 -8.23 -1.89 7.50
N SER A 52 -7.43 -1.88 6.45
CA SER A 52 -6.56 -2.97 6.02
C SER A 52 -5.16 -2.44 5.75
N PRO A 53 -4.11 -3.17 6.13
CA PRO A 53 -2.77 -2.86 5.66
C PRO A 53 -2.65 -3.24 4.19
N PHE A 54 -1.78 -2.54 3.46
CA PHE A 54 -1.45 -2.86 2.08
C PHE A 54 0.04 -2.64 1.81
N GLY A 55 0.57 -3.42 0.88
CA GLY A 55 1.98 -3.36 0.52
C GLY A 55 2.89 -3.86 1.65
N ARG A 56 4.13 -3.45 1.60
CA ARG A 56 5.14 -3.89 2.56
C ARG A 56 5.41 -2.85 3.64
N ILE A 57 5.84 -3.31 4.80
CA ILE A 57 6.44 -2.46 5.83
C ILE A 57 7.83 -2.04 5.31
N VAL A 58 8.07 -0.74 5.22
CA VAL A 58 9.35 -0.19 4.76
C VAL A 58 10.14 0.40 5.93
N ARG A 59 11.47 0.45 5.79
CA ARG A 59 12.37 0.99 6.81
C ARG A 59 13.03 2.27 6.30
N LEU A 60 12.94 3.33 7.08
CA LEU A 60 13.68 4.59 6.86
C LEU A 60 15.17 4.44 7.23
N PRO A 61 16.04 5.35 6.76
CA PRO A 61 17.46 5.34 7.10
C PRO A 61 17.77 5.42 8.61
N ASP A 62 16.90 6.07 9.39
CA ASP A 62 17.01 6.18 10.85
C ASP A 62 16.53 4.92 11.61
N GLY A 63 16.06 3.91 10.87
CA GLY A 63 15.56 2.66 11.42
C GLY A 63 14.05 2.63 11.69
N THR A 64 13.35 3.78 11.59
CA THR A 64 11.89 3.86 11.73
C THR A 64 11.20 2.98 10.69
N LEU A 65 10.22 2.20 11.11
CA LEU A 65 9.37 1.43 10.20
C LEU A 65 8.12 2.22 9.86
N LEU A 66 7.73 2.16 8.58
CA LEU A 66 6.48 2.71 8.09
C LEU A 66 5.60 1.60 7.54
N MET A 67 4.32 1.64 7.86
CA MET A 67 3.28 0.74 7.36
C MET A 67 2.10 1.57 6.85
N ASN A 68 1.63 1.26 5.65
CA ASN A 68 0.38 1.79 5.17
C ASN A 68 -0.80 1.04 5.79
N VAL A 69 -1.80 1.79 6.19
CA VAL A 69 -3.15 1.28 6.46
C VAL A 69 -4.14 2.20 5.78
N TYR A 70 -5.00 1.63 4.94
CA TYR A 70 -6.11 2.36 4.36
C TYR A 70 -7.43 1.90 4.99
N GLY A 71 -8.41 2.78 4.98
CA GLY A 71 -9.71 2.46 5.53
C GLY A 71 -10.67 3.63 5.53
N TRP A 72 -11.71 3.53 6.34
CA TRP A 72 -12.74 4.56 6.42
C TRP A 72 -12.37 5.60 7.47
N SER A 73 -12.36 6.86 7.05
CA SER A 73 -12.14 7.99 7.96
C SER A 73 -13.29 8.12 8.97
N PRO A 74 -13.04 8.73 10.14
CA PRO A 74 -14.09 9.05 11.10
C PRO A 74 -15.14 9.95 10.46
N GLY A 75 -16.40 9.50 10.44
CA GLY A 75 -17.50 10.26 9.85
C GLY A 75 -17.49 10.38 8.32
N GLY A 76 -16.45 9.86 7.65
CA GLY A 76 -16.30 9.86 6.21
C GLY A 76 -17.07 8.72 5.53
N ARG A 77 -17.46 8.96 4.29
CA ARG A 77 -18.03 7.95 3.40
C ARG A 77 -16.96 7.36 2.46
N ASP A 78 -15.79 7.99 2.44
CA ASP A 78 -14.70 7.67 1.53
C ASP A 78 -13.53 7.02 2.26
N TYR A 79 -12.68 6.34 1.49
CA TYR A 79 -11.43 5.81 1.97
C TYR A 79 -10.43 6.93 2.29
N ALA A 80 -9.52 6.63 3.21
CA ALA A 80 -8.32 7.43 3.43
C ALA A 80 -7.14 6.49 3.64
N SER A 81 -5.98 6.90 3.13
CA SER A 81 -4.73 6.16 3.25
C SER A 81 -3.83 6.86 4.26
N TYR A 82 -3.35 6.12 5.27
CA TYR A 82 -2.49 6.61 6.34
C TYR A 82 -1.18 5.83 6.41
N VAL A 83 -0.15 6.48 6.92
CA VAL A 83 1.08 5.84 7.38
C VAL A 83 1.07 5.75 8.89
N PHE A 84 1.38 4.58 9.43
CA PHE A 84 1.69 4.34 10.84
C PHE A 84 3.18 4.07 11.01
N ARG A 85 3.74 4.48 12.17
CA ARG A 85 5.17 4.38 12.46
C ARG A 85 5.45 3.45 13.62
N SER A 86 6.60 2.80 13.54
CA SER A 86 7.23 2.10 14.67
C SER A 86 8.69 2.51 14.78
N ARG A 87 9.13 2.85 16.00
CA ARG A 87 10.51 3.22 16.31
C ARG A 87 11.25 2.15 17.13
N ASP A 88 10.59 1.05 17.39
CA ASP A 88 11.04 -0.05 18.26
C ASP A 88 10.99 -1.41 17.55
N ASN A 89 11.32 -1.41 16.25
CA ASN A 89 11.33 -2.62 15.41
C ASN A 89 9.97 -3.34 15.36
N GLY A 90 8.86 -2.58 15.39
CA GLY A 90 7.52 -3.13 15.19
C GLY A 90 6.84 -3.59 16.48
N LEU A 91 7.45 -3.34 17.67
CA LEU A 91 6.82 -3.66 18.95
C LEU A 91 5.62 -2.76 19.21
N THR A 92 5.74 -1.44 18.94
CA THR A 92 4.62 -0.50 19.02
C THR A 92 4.46 0.25 17.72
N TRP A 93 3.23 0.66 17.42
CA TRP A 93 2.87 1.43 16.23
C TRP A 93 1.96 2.58 16.60
N GLY A 94 2.16 3.71 15.97
CA GLY A 94 1.39 4.92 16.24
C GLY A 94 1.74 6.05 15.28
N GLU A 95 1.60 7.29 15.75
CA GLU A 95 1.90 8.52 15.02
C GLU A 95 1.30 8.50 13.58
N PRO A 96 -0.02 8.30 13.42
CA PRO A 96 -0.62 8.23 12.11
C PRO A 96 -0.47 9.54 11.34
N SER A 97 -0.12 9.47 10.06
CA SER A 97 -0.11 10.61 9.16
C SER A 97 -0.96 10.32 7.93
N LEU A 98 -1.84 11.24 7.57
CA LEU A 98 -2.66 11.13 6.37
C LEU A 98 -1.76 11.26 5.13
N ILE A 99 -1.83 10.29 4.23
CA ILE A 99 -1.23 10.39 2.89
C ILE A 99 -2.22 11.14 2.00
N ALA A 100 -3.45 10.64 1.87
CA ALA A 100 -4.50 11.27 1.09
C ALA A 100 -5.89 10.69 1.41
N GLU A 101 -6.94 11.49 1.22
CA GLU A 101 -8.33 11.08 1.22
C GLU A 101 -8.77 10.64 -0.19
N GLY A 102 -9.76 9.75 -0.27
CA GLY A 102 -10.26 9.20 -1.53
C GLY A 102 -9.41 8.05 -2.09
N PHE A 103 -8.39 7.60 -1.36
CA PHE A 103 -7.47 6.54 -1.79
C PHE A 103 -7.50 5.35 -0.83
N ASN A 104 -7.27 4.15 -1.40
CA ASN A 104 -7.25 2.91 -0.64
C ASN A 104 -5.85 2.24 -0.69
N GLU A 105 -5.71 1.12 -1.33
CA GLU A 105 -4.49 0.31 -1.40
C GLU A 105 -3.28 1.16 -1.81
N THR A 106 -2.34 1.33 -0.88
CA THR A 106 -1.19 2.22 -1.07
C THR A 106 0.11 1.51 -0.73
N ALA A 107 0.97 1.34 -1.72
CA ALA A 107 2.32 0.81 -1.52
C ALA A 107 3.31 1.95 -1.22
N LEU A 108 4.33 1.64 -0.41
CA LEU A 108 5.39 2.58 -0.04
C LEU A 108 6.74 2.12 -0.57
N LEU A 109 7.57 3.07 -1.03
CA LEU A 109 8.95 2.86 -1.42
C LEU A 109 9.85 3.94 -0.82
N VAL A 110 10.88 3.52 -0.07
CA VAL A 110 11.91 4.43 0.44
C VAL A 110 13.03 4.54 -0.58
N LEU A 111 13.39 5.77 -0.93
CA LEU A 111 14.49 6.07 -1.84
C LEU A 111 15.81 6.26 -1.10
N PRO A 112 16.98 6.10 -1.76
CA PRO A 112 18.29 6.28 -1.13
C PRO A 112 18.54 7.66 -0.55
N ASP A 113 17.84 8.69 -1.07
CA ASP A 113 17.92 10.08 -0.58
C ASP A 113 16.99 10.36 0.61
N GLY A 114 16.30 9.33 1.13
CA GLY A 114 15.40 9.42 2.28
C GLY A 114 13.98 9.82 1.94
N ARG A 115 13.68 10.18 0.69
CA ARG A 115 12.28 10.39 0.27
C ARG A 115 11.48 9.11 0.34
N VAL A 116 10.19 9.23 0.60
CA VAL A 116 9.24 8.12 0.54
C VAL A 116 8.24 8.39 -0.58
N LEU A 117 8.13 7.45 -1.51
CA LEU A 117 7.07 7.45 -2.52
C LEU A 117 5.90 6.62 -2.02
N ALA A 118 4.68 7.12 -2.23
CA ALA A 118 3.45 6.37 -2.02
C ALA A 118 2.73 6.20 -3.37
N PHE A 119 2.35 4.97 -3.68
CA PHE A 119 1.60 4.61 -4.88
C PHE A 119 0.17 4.27 -4.45
N LEU A 120 -0.76 5.17 -4.76
CA LEU A 120 -2.11 5.17 -4.23
C LEU A 120 -3.12 4.73 -5.31
N ARG A 121 -4.10 3.94 -4.91
CA ARG A 121 -5.24 3.56 -5.75
C ARG A 121 -6.46 4.41 -5.40
N ASP A 122 -7.09 5.05 -6.41
CA ASP A 122 -8.34 5.81 -6.26
C ASP A 122 -9.59 5.06 -6.78
N GLY A 123 -9.44 3.82 -7.20
CA GLY A 123 -10.50 3.02 -7.82
C GLY A 123 -10.51 3.08 -9.35
N LEU A 124 -9.79 3.99 -9.98
CA LEU A 124 -9.62 4.10 -11.42
C LEU A 124 -8.21 3.73 -11.87
N GLY A 125 -7.19 4.26 -11.20
CA GLY A 125 -5.79 4.11 -11.59
C GLY A 125 -4.83 4.22 -10.42
N THR A 126 -3.57 4.50 -10.75
CA THR A 126 -2.49 4.68 -9.78
C THR A 126 -2.02 6.12 -9.75
N HIS A 127 -1.99 6.67 -8.55
CA HIS A 127 -1.45 8.00 -8.24
C HIS A 127 -0.16 7.89 -7.44
N GLN A 128 0.64 8.93 -7.48
CA GLN A 128 1.88 9.02 -6.70
C GLN A 128 1.85 10.26 -5.80
N SER A 129 2.27 10.07 -4.56
CA SER A 129 2.58 11.15 -3.62
C SER A 129 4.01 10.97 -3.09
N VAL A 130 4.63 12.06 -2.64
CA VAL A 130 6.02 12.08 -2.17
C VAL A 130 6.06 12.74 -0.80
N SER A 131 6.80 12.11 0.11
CA SER A 131 7.21 12.70 1.39
C SER A 131 8.72 12.92 1.41
N THR A 132 9.14 14.04 2.00
CA THR A 132 10.55 14.41 2.20
C THR A 132 10.94 14.49 3.68
N ASP A 133 10.01 14.15 4.57
CA ASP A 133 10.15 14.29 6.02
C ASP A 133 9.86 12.98 6.78
N GLY A 134 10.10 11.83 6.13
CA GLY A 134 9.86 10.53 6.76
C GLY A 134 8.37 10.14 6.85
N GLY A 135 7.54 10.66 5.92
CA GLY A 135 6.14 10.30 5.82
C GLY A 135 5.22 11.10 6.75
N TYR A 136 5.67 12.22 7.33
CA TYR A 136 4.81 13.07 8.14
C TYR A 136 3.90 13.95 7.30
N THR A 137 4.45 14.52 6.21
CA THR A 137 3.69 15.30 5.24
C THR A 137 3.89 14.74 3.83
N TRP A 138 2.90 14.95 2.98
CA TRP A 138 2.84 14.36 1.65
C TRP A 138 2.45 15.40 0.60
N SER A 139 3.04 15.30 -0.58
CA SER A 139 2.60 16.09 -1.73
C SER A 139 1.18 15.72 -2.13
N LYS A 140 0.49 16.63 -2.85
CA LYS A 140 -0.78 16.28 -3.49
C LYS A 140 -0.56 15.08 -4.43
N PRO A 141 -1.40 14.03 -4.38
CA PRO A 141 -1.33 12.92 -5.32
C PRO A 141 -1.44 13.38 -6.77
N ARG A 142 -0.59 12.85 -7.64
CA ARG A 142 -0.67 13.02 -9.10
C ARG A 142 -0.91 11.69 -9.76
N GLU A 143 -1.77 11.62 -10.74
CA GLU A 143 -1.96 10.42 -11.56
C GLU A 143 -0.67 10.10 -12.32
N ILE A 144 -0.27 8.82 -12.28
CA ILE A 144 0.88 8.31 -13.03
C ILE A 144 0.47 7.20 -14.01
N LEU A 145 -0.57 6.46 -13.68
CA LEU A 145 -1.20 5.48 -14.56
C LEU A 145 -2.71 5.63 -14.45
N GLY A 146 -3.37 5.76 -15.58
CA GLY A 146 -4.80 6.02 -15.66
C GLY A 146 -5.65 4.78 -15.39
N ARG A 147 -6.87 4.82 -15.94
CA ARG A 147 -7.88 3.80 -15.71
C ARG A 147 -7.38 2.38 -16.01
N GLY A 148 -7.64 1.47 -15.07
CA GLY A 148 -7.36 0.05 -15.21
C GLY A 148 -6.00 -0.38 -14.68
N PHE A 149 -5.11 0.55 -14.33
CA PHE A 149 -3.78 0.23 -13.82
C PHE A 149 -3.73 0.37 -12.30
N HIS A 150 -4.12 -0.67 -11.58
CA HIS A 150 -4.12 -0.73 -10.10
C HIS A 150 -4.40 -2.15 -9.58
N PRO A 151 -4.08 -2.48 -8.28
CA PRO A 151 -3.22 -1.72 -7.40
C PRO A 151 -1.77 -1.76 -7.86
N ALA A 152 -0.93 -0.89 -7.31
CA ALA A 152 0.48 -0.81 -7.66
C ALA A 152 1.40 -1.25 -6.53
N ASP A 153 2.56 -1.77 -6.90
CA ASP A 153 3.74 -1.92 -6.03
C ASP A 153 5.00 -1.53 -6.80
N ALA A 154 6.06 -1.11 -6.08
CA ALA A 154 7.29 -0.68 -6.71
C ALA A 154 8.53 -1.13 -5.94
N ILE A 155 9.60 -1.37 -6.67
CA ILE A 155 10.91 -1.70 -6.13
C ILE A 155 12.00 -0.82 -6.74
N LEU A 156 13.03 -0.53 -5.96
CA LEU A 156 14.25 0.07 -6.44
C LEU A 156 15.16 -1.03 -6.99
N LEU A 157 15.59 -0.88 -8.23
CA LEU A 157 16.52 -1.79 -8.88
C LEU A 157 17.98 -1.42 -8.58
N GLN A 158 18.92 -2.33 -8.86
CA GLN A 158 20.35 -2.12 -8.58
C GLN A 158 20.98 -0.98 -9.38
N ASP A 159 20.43 -0.67 -10.55
CA ASP A 159 20.87 0.44 -11.40
C ASP A 159 20.30 1.81 -10.96
N GLY A 160 19.53 1.84 -9.88
CA GLY A 160 18.87 3.04 -9.35
C GLY A 160 17.54 3.38 -10.03
N SER A 161 17.12 2.63 -11.04
CA SER A 161 15.77 2.80 -11.59
C SER A 161 14.71 2.21 -10.66
N ILE A 162 13.46 2.66 -10.81
CA ILE A 162 12.32 2.13 -10.06
C ILE A 162 11.46 1.33 -11.02
N LEU A 163 11.22 0.06 -10.71
CA LEU A 163 10.24 -0.77 -11.39
C LEU A 163 8.90 -0.65 -10.65
N LEU A 164 7.86 -0.27 -11.37
CA LEU A 164 6.47 -0.24 -10.91
C LEU A 164 5.69 -1.34 -11.62
N THR A 165 4.94 -2.12 -10.88
CA THR A 165 4.01 -3.12 -11.40
C THR A 165 2.59 -2.82 -10.93
N THR A 166 1.62 -3.11 -11.79
CA THR A 166 0.19 -2.95 -11.47
C THR A 166 -0.62 -4.09 -12.09
N GLY A 167 -1.80 -4.37 -11.54
CA GLY A 167 -2.80 -5.08 -12.31
C GLY A 167 -3.18 -4.28 -13.56
N HIS A 168 -3.42 -4.96 -14.68
CA HIS A 168 -4.01 -4.41 -15.89
C HIS A 168 -5.45 -4.92 -16.01
N ARG A 169 -6.40 -4.09 -15.57
CA ARG A 169 -7.82 -4.43 -15.42
C ARG A 169 -8.68 -4.04 -16.61
N LEU A 170 -8.05 -3.89 -17.77
CA LEU A 170 -8.68 -3.74 -19.09
C LEU A 170 -8.24 -4.91 -19.96
N GLU A 171 -9.03 -5.26 -20.98
CA GLU A 171 -8.59 -6.31 -21.91
C GLU A 171 -7.38 -5.88 -22.75
N PRO A 172 -6.36 -6.72 -22.88
CA PRO A 172 -6.20 -8.03 -22.23
C PRO A 172 -5.86 -7.89 -20.74
N PHE A 173 -6.62 -8.57 -19.88
CA PHE A 173 -6.38 -8.57 -18.43
C PHE A 173 -5.03 -9.19 -18.08
N GLY A 174 -4.35 -8.64 -17.06
CA GLY A 174 -3.05 -9.15 -16.69
C GLY A 174 -2.25 -8.25 -15.75
N VAL A 175 -0.94 -8.27 -15.89
CA VAL A 175 0.00 -7.49 -15.10
C VAL A 175 0.83 -6.58 -16.00
N PHE A 176 0.85 -5.29 -15.68
CA PHE A 176 1.62 -4.28 -16.39
C PHE A 176 2.82 -3.84 -15.58
N ALA A 177 3.92 -3.53 -16.25
CA ALA A 177 5.13 -2.98 -15.65
C ALA A 177 5.65 -1.77 -16.43
N THR A 178 6.15 -0.77 -15.70
CA THR A 178 6.84 0.40 -16.24
C THR A 178 8.00 0.80 -15.34
N VAL A 179 8.90 1.64 -15.81
CA VAL A 179 10.07 2.09 -15.07
C VAL A 179 10.13 3.62 -14.95
N SER A 180 10.75 4.06 -13.86
CA SER A 180 11.23 5.43 -13.71
C SER A 180 12.76 5.40 -13.58
N ARG A 181 13.45 6.24 -14.37
CA ARG A 181 14.91 6.37 -14.33
C ARG A 181 15.39 7.64 -13.63
N ASP A 182 14.47 8.40 -13.07
CA ASP A 182 14.70 9.72 -12.46
C ASP A 182 14.15 9.81 -11.03
N MET A 183 14.19 8.67 -10.31
CA MET A 183 13.77 8.55 -8.91
C MET A 183 12.29 8.93 -8.69
N GLY A 184 11.41 8.50 -9.61
CA GLY A 184 9.97 8.67 -9.52
C GLY A 184 9.43 10.02 -10.00
N LYS A 185 10.26 10.87 -10.65
CA LYS A 185 9.79 12.14 -11.21
C LYS A 185 8.95 11.94 -12.47
N SER A 186 9.36 11.00 -13.34
CA SER A 186 8.61 10.59 -14.52
C SER A 186 8.59 9.06 -14.68
N TRP A 187 7.65 8.57 -15.48
CA TRP A 187 7.44 7.15 -15.74
C TRP A 187 7.42 6.89 -17.24
N GLU A 188 8.13 5.86 -17.69
CA GLU A 188 8.19 5.45 -19.10
C GLU A 188 6.96 4.60 -19.49
N VAL A 189 5.75 5.17 -19.33
CA VAL A 189 4.48 4.44 -19.53
C VAL A 189 4.36 3.91 -20.97
N ASP A 190 4.75 4.71 -21.97
CA ASP A 190 4.70 4.32 -23.39
C ASP A 190 5.66 3.16 -23.74
N LYS A 191 6.63 2.89 -22.86
CA LYS A 191 7.56 1.77 -22.98
C LYS A 191 7.25 0.63 -22.02
N GLY A 192 6.13 0.75 -21.29
CA GLY A 192 5.68 -0.27 -20.36
C GLY A 192 5.33 -1.57 -21.09
N VAL A 193 5.39 -2.66 -20.36
CA VAL A 193 5.17 -4.00 -20.89
C VAL A 193 4.08 -4.73 -20.11
N LEU A 194 3.28 -5.52 -20.79
CA LEU A 194 2.41 -6.52 -20.16
C LEU A 194 3.28 -7.74 -19.86
N LEU A 195 3.46 -8.03 -18.58
CA LEU A 195 4.19 -9.22 -18.10
C LEU A 195 3.34 -10.48 -18.19
N GLU A 196 2.04 -10.31 -18.02
CA GLU A 196 1.02 -11.33 -18.09
C GLU A 196 -0.21 -10.72 -18.79
N TRP A 197 -0.87 -11.45 -19.72
CA TRP A 197 -1.98 -10.91 -20.53
C TRP A 197 -3.07 -11.94 -20.84
N ASN A 198 -3.14 -13.03 -20.09
CA ASN A 198 -4.13 -14.10 -20.26
C ASN A 198 -4.93 -14.37 -19.00
N SER A 199 -5.01 -13.40 -18.10
CA SER A 199 -5.87 -13.48 -16.92
C SER A 199 -7.34 -13.61 -17.34
N LEU A 200 -8.11 -14.37 -16.56
CA LEU A 200 -9.50 -14.70 -16.90
C LEU A 200 -10.45 -13.52 -16.74
N ASP A 201 -10.10 -12.61 -15.83
CA ASP A 201 -10.90 -11.42 -15.51
C ASP A 201 -10.03 -10.30 -14.90
N ALA A 202 -10.66 -9.17 -14.61
CA ALA A 202 -9.99 -8.00 -14.06
C ALA A 202 -9.46 -8.17 -12.63
N ASP A 203 -9.83 -9.22 -11.91
CA ASP A 203 -9.41 -9.43 -10.52
C ASP A 203 -8.24 -10.41 -10.40
N CYS A 204 -7.77 -10.98 -11.52
CA CYS A 204 -6.62 -11.88 -11.60
C CYS A 204 -5.30 -11.13 -11.91
N GLY A 205 -5.24 -9.85 -11.69
CA GLY A 205 -4.02 -9.04 -11.90
C GLY A 205 -3.11 -9.00 -10.67
#